data_b6010840cfdc8109fc0e0f23a8c03ec1
#
_entry.id   b6010840cfdc8109fc0e0f23a8c03ec1
#
_cell.length_a   1.000
_cell.length_b   1.000
_cell.length_c   1.000
_cell.angle_alpha   90.00
_cell.angle_beta   90.00
_cell.angle_gamma   90.00
#
_symmetry.space_group_name_H-M   'P 1'
#
loop_
_entity.id
_entity.type
_entity.pdbx_description
1 polymer ?
#
loop_
_entity_poly.entity_id
_entity_poly.type
_entity_poly.pdbx_seq_one_letter_code
_entity_poly.pdbx_strand_id
1 'polypeptide(L)'
;QLRGRTHQVYTGIALYRVQDGKMLTELSVTDVPMRNYSDDEITAYIKTGDPMDKAGAYAIQHPDFDPVESMQGCYASVMGLPICHVMRALQKLDVRPAADVPMACQNLLNYQCPVSSAILRGENPSP
;
A
#
# COMPACT_ATOMS: atom_id res chain seq x y z
N GLN A 1 3.26 -1.93 20.13
CA GLN A 1 2.06 -1.06 20.11
C GLN A 1 1.03 -1.53 19.08
N LEU A 2 1.44 -1.99 17.89
CA LEU A 2 0.55 -2.37 16.77
C LEU A 2 -0.07 -3.77 16.94
N ARG A 3 0.60 -4.68 17.64
CA ARG A 3 0.20 -6.09 17.81
C ARG A 3 -1.27 -6.24 18.23
N GLY A 4 -2.01 -7.11 17.52
CA GLY A 4 -3.40 -7.42 17.81
C GLY A 4 -4.37 -6.26 17.59
N ARG A 5 -4.00 -5.27 16.79
CA ARG A 5 -4.82 -4.08 16.51
C ARG A 5 -4.84 -3.77 15.02
N THR A 6 -5.93 -3.21 14.55
CA THR A 6 -5.96 -2.56 13.24
C THR A 6 -5.38 -1.15 13.37
N HIS A 7 -4.47 -0.79 12.48
CA HIS A 7 -4.00 0.58 12.32
C HIS A 7 -4.15 1.02 10.87
N GLN A 8 -3.94 2.30 10.59
CA GLN A 8 -4.06 2.87 9.26
C GLN A 8 -2.70 3.25 8.70
N VAL A 9 -2.48 2.92 7.43
CA VAL A 9 -1.35 3.41 6.65
C VAL A 9 -1.84 4.48 5.68
N TYR A 10 -1.23 5.64 5.73
CA TYR A 10 -1.47 6.79 4.87
C TYR A 10 -0.32 6.93 3.90
N THR A 11 -0.60 6.81 2.60
CA THR A 11 0.40 6.96 1.56
C THR A 11 -0.02 8.03 0.57
N GLY A 12 0.68 9.16 0.61
CA GLY A 12 0.50 10.28 -0.32
C GLY A 12 1.38 10.11 -1.55
N ILE A 13 0.84 10.47 -2.71
CA ILE A 13 1.60 10.61 -3.96
C ILE A 13 1.40 12.01 -4.55
N ALA A 14 2.39 12.49 -5.26
CA ALA A 14 2.30 13.70 -6.07
C ALA A 14 2.86 13.42 -7.46
N LEU A 15 2.11 13.82 -8.49
CA LEU A 15 2.56 13.82 -9.88
C LEU A 15 2.76 15.25 -10.35
N TYR A 16 3.91 15.50 -10.92
CA TYR A 16 4.26 16.82 -11.46
C TYR A 16 4.52 16.73 -12.96
N ARG A 17 3.75 17.46 -13.75
CA ARG A 17 3.95 17.55 -15.19
C ARG A 17 4.86 18.74 -15.50
N VAL A 18 6.09 18.44 -15.94
CA VAL A 18 7.13 19.46 -16.17
C VAL A 18 6.74 20.46 -17.25
N GLN A 19 5.99 20.03 -18.27
CA GLN A 19 5.64 20.86 -19.43
C GLN A 19 4.83 22.12 -19.09
N ASP A 20 3.93 22.04 -18.12
CA ASP A 20 3.03 23.13 -17.75
C ASP A 20 2.97 23.43 -16.24
N GLY A 21 3.80 22.73 -15.47
CA GLY A 21 3.87 22.92 -14.02
C GLY A 21 2.67 22.35 -13.26
N LYS A 22 1.83 21.56 -13.90
CA LYS A 22 0.64 21.00 -13.25
C LYS A 22 1.03 19.91 -12.24
N MET A 23 0.52 20.04 -11.02
CA MET A 23 0.70 19.07 -9.96
C MET A 23 -0.64 18.47 -9.54
N LEU A 24 -0.68 17.16 -9.37
CA LEU A 24 -1.79 16.42 -8.80
C LEU A 24 -1.33 15.61 -7.61
N THR A 25 -2.14 15.56 -6.57
CA THR A 25 -1.89 14.74 -5.39
C THR A 25 -3.02 13.76 -5.18
N GLU A 26 -2.69 12.58 -4.67
CA GLU A 26 -3.63 11.55 -4.24
C GLU A 26 -3.22 11.03 -2.88
N LEU A 27 -4.18 10.59 -2.09
CA LEU A 27 -3.98 9.97 -0.79
C LEU A 27 -4.64 8.60 -0.77
N SER A 28 -3.87 7.60 -0.43
CA SER A 28 -4.38 6.26 -0.14
C SER A 28 -4.38 6.05 1.37
N VAL A 29 -5.51 5.60 1.90
CA VAL A 29 -5.65 5.19 3.29
C VAL A 29 -6.00 3.71 3.32
N THR A 30 -5.29 2.93 4.12
CA THR A 30 -5.47 1.48 4.14
C THR A 30 -5.43 0.98 5.57
N ASP A 31 -6.47 0.27 5.97
CA ASP A 31 -6.51 -0.45 7.25
C ASP A 31 -5.63 -1.70 7.19
N VAL A 32 -4.81 -1.87 8.21
CA VAL A 32 -3.89 -2.99 8.33
C VAL A 32 -4.16 -3.71 9.66
N PRO A 33 -4.83 -4.87 9.62
CA PRO A 33 -5.07 -5.66 10.82
C PRO A 33 -3.81 -6.43 11.19
N MET A 34 -3.20 -6.04 12.31
CA MET A 34 -1.98 -6.69 12.79
C MET A 34 -2.30 -7.96 13.56
N ARG A 35 -1.57 -9.01 13.25
CA ARG A 35 -1.64 -10.30 13.94
C ARG A 35 -1.23 -10.16 15.42
N ASN A 36 -1.71 -11.05 16.25
CA ASN A 36 -1.30 -11.14 17.66
C ASN A 36 -0.02 -11.98 17.81
N TYR A 37 1.09 -11.47 17.27
CA TYR A 37 2.39 -12.13 17.33
C TYR A 37 3.03 -12.05 18.73
N SER A 38 3.89 -13.02 19.07
CA SER A 38 4.54 -13.15 20.38
C SER A 38 5.71 -12.18 20.58
N ASP A 39 6.18 -12.05 21.82
CA ASP A 39 7.39 -11.27 22.12
C ASP A 39 8.65 -11.89 21.51
N ASP A 40 8.68 -13.22 21.40
CA ASP A 40 9.79 -13.93 20.73
C ASP A 40 9.85 -13.63 19.24
N GLU A 41 8.69 -13.59 18.56
CA GLU A 41 8.59 -13.19 17.15
C GLU A 41 9.04 -11.74 16.96
N ILE A 42 8.64 -10.82 17.82
CA ILE A 42 9.11 -9.43 17.80
C ILE A 42 10.63 -9.37 17.96
N THR A 43 11.17 -10.08 18.94
CA THR A 43 12.60 -10.09 19.22
C THR A 43 13.40 -10.66 18.04
N ALA A 44 12.91 -11.74 17.44
CA ALA A 44 13.54 -12.33 16.25
C ALA A 44 13.51 -11.36 15.07
N TYR A 45 12.37 -10.69 14.83
CA TYR A 45 12.24 -9.73 13.74
C TYR A 45 13.14 -8.49 13.94
N ILE A 46 13.24 -7.96 15.17
CA ILE A 46 14.15 -6.83 15.45
C ILE A 46 15.61 -7.21 15.16
N LYS A 47 16.02 -8.43 15.49
CA LYS A 47 17.40 -8.91 15.24
C LYS A 47 17.77 -8.97 13.75
N THR A 48 16.79 -9.04 12.84
CA THR A 48 17.06 -8.99 11.39
C THR A 48 17.53 -7.61 10.93
N GLY A 49 17.23 -6.54 11.70
CA GLY A 49 17.47 -5.16 11.30
C GLY A 49 16.43 -4.61 10.31
N ASP A 50 15.56 -5.45 9.77
CA ASP A 50 14.54 -5.08 8.77
C ASP A 50 13.60 -3.95 9.21
N PRO A 51 13.15 -3.86 10.49
CA PRO A 51 12.25 -2.79 10.92
C PRO A 51 12.85 -1.39 10.95
N MET A 52 14.18 -1.24 10.87
CA MET A 52 14.87 0.01 11.23
C MET A 52 14.64 1.16 10.25
N ASP A 53 14.35 0.87 8.98
CA ASP A 53 14.14 1.86 7.91
C ASP A 53 12.68 1.97 7.46
N LYS A 54 11.75 1.31 8.19
CA LYS A 54 10.35 1.21 7.78
C LYS A 54 9.40 2.03 8.64
N ALA A 55 8.46 2.71 8.01
CA ALA A 55 7.34 3.33 8.71
C ALA A 55 6.54 2.27 9.49
N GLY A 56 6.26 2.55 10.76
CA GLY A 56 5.60 1.58 11.65
C GLY A 56 6.49 0.41 12.09
N ALA A 57 7.77 0.40 11.67
CA ALA A 57 8.77 -0.61 12.02
C ALA A 57 8.35 -2.05 11.65
N TYR A 58 7.72 -2.25 10.50
CA TYR A 58 7.44 -3.57 9.94
C TYR A 58 7.36 -3.53 8.41
N ALA A 59 7.62 -4.67 7.76
CA ALA A 59 7.34 -4.92 6.35
C ALA A 59 6.16 -5.87 6.22
N ILE A 60 5.10 -5.46 5.52
CA ILE A 60 3.94 -6.31 5.26
C ILE A 60 4.29 -7.58 4.49
N GLN A 61 5.31 -7.51 3.63
CA GLN A 61 5.78 -8.60 2.78
C GLN A 61 6.88 -9.46 3.41
N HIS A 62 7.21 -9.27 4.69
CA HIS A 62 8.28 -10.05 5.32
C HIS A 62 7.87 -11.52 5.46
N PRO A 63 8.61 -12.48 4.86
CA PRO A 63 8.13 -13.86 4.72
C PRO A 63 8.06 -14.62 6.05
N ASP A 64 9.00 -14.33 6.97
CA ASP A 64 9.10 -15.09 8.23
C ASP A 64 8.31 -14.46 9.37
N PHE A 65 8.15 -13.14 9.36
CA PHE A 65 7.44 -12.43 10.42
C PHE A 65 5.93 -12.42 10.20
N ASP A 66 5.50 -12.26 8.93
CA ASP A 66 4.09 -12.22 8.52
C ASP A 66 3.19 -11.47 9.52
N PRO A 67 3.37 -10.14 9.66
CA PRO A 67 2.78 -9.39 10.77
C PRO A 67 1.29 -9.10 10.62
N VAL A 68 0.71 -9.32 9.45
CA VAL A 68 -0.64 -8.87 9.09
C VAL A 68 -1.58 -10.07 8.91
N GLU A 69 -2.79 -9.94 9.43
CA GLU A 69 -3.87 -10.91 9.17
C GLU A 69 -4.50 -10.69 7.78
N SER A 70 -5.73 -11.12 7.58
CA SER A 70 -6.45 -10.99 6.31
C SER A 70 -6.61 -9.53 5.90
N MET A 71 -5.81 -9.08 4.95
CA MET A 71 -5.86 -7.73 4.41
C MET A 71 -7.04 -7.55 3.44
N GLN A 72 -7.76 -6.42 3.53
CA GLN A 72 -8.90 -6.09 2.66
C GLN A 72 -8.70 -4.78 1.88
N GLY A 73 -7.54 -4.15 1.99
CA GLY A 73 -7.22 -2.86 1.39
C GLY A 73 -6.20 -2.92 0.26
N CYS A 74 -5.57 -1.80 -0.03
CA CYS A 74 -4.55 -1.70 -1.06
C CYS A 74 -3.18 -2.13 -0.53
N TYR A 75 -2.76 -3.36 -0.83
CA TYR A 75 -1.47 -3.91 -0.41
C TYR A 75 -0.29 -3.05 -0.91
N ALA A 76 -0.33 -2.64 -2.17
CA ALA A 76 0.70 -1.78 -2.77
C ALA A 76 0.85 -0.43 -2.05
N SER A 77 -0.24 0.11 -1.50
CA SER A 77 -0.20 1.32 -0.67
C SER A 77 0.58 1.11 0.62
N VAL A 78 0.38 -0.02 1.28
CA VAL A 78 1.10 -0.35 2.52
C VAL A 78 2.59 -0.54 2.25
N MET A 79 2.96 -1.06 1.09
CA MET A 79 4.35 -1.14 0.64
C MET A 79 4.97 0.22 0.27
N GLY A 80 4.16 1.26 0.07
CA GLY A 80 4.60 2.63 -0.18
C GLY A 80 4.31 3.20 -1.57
N LEU A 81 3.73 2.43 -2.51
CA LEU A 81 3.36 2.94 -3.85
C LEU A 81 1.96 2.47 -4.26
N PRO A 82 0.91 3.28 -4.06
CA PRO A 82 -0.47 2.95 -4.41
C PRO A 82 -0.69 3.07 -5.92
N ILE A 83 -0.34 2.05 -6.68
CA ILE A 83 -0.25 2.07 -8.15
C ILE A 83 -1.57 2.46 -8.83
N CYS A 84 -2.72 2.01 -8.32
CA CYS A 84 -4.02 2.41 -8.87
C CYS A 84 -4.32 3.91 -8.67
N HIS A 85 -3.87 4.52 -7.56
CA HIS A 85 -3.96 5.96 -7.35
C HIS A 85 -3.02 6.72 -8.30
N VAL A 86 -1.81 6.19 -8.53
CA VAL A 86 -0.88 6.72 -9.55
C VAL A 86 -1.53 6.68 -10.93
N MET A 87 -2.11 5.55 -11.32
CA MET A 87 -2.82 5.42 -12.61
C MET A 87 -3.97 6.41 -12.72
N ARG A 88 -4.80 6.55 -11.68
CA ARG A 88 -5.89 7.52 -11.63
C ARG A 88 -5.40 8.96 -11.81
N ALA A 89 -4.30 9.32 -11.16
CA ALA A 89 -3.70 10.64 -11.30
C ALA A 89 -3.10 10.87 -12.70
N LEU A 90 -2.47 9.87 -13.30
CA LEU A 90 -1.98 9.92 -14.69
C LEU A 90 -3.14 10.14 -15.67
N GLN A 91 -4.26 9.44 -15.50
CA GLN A 91 -5.45 9.62 -16.34
C GLN A 91 -5.99 11.05 -16.29
N LYS A 92 -5.95 11.72 -15.13
CA LYS A 92 -6.30 13.14 -14.98
C LYS A 92 -5.33 14.09 -15.69
N LEU A 93 -4.16 13.61 -16.08
CA LEU A 93 -3.16 14.31 -16.89
C LEU A 93 -3.19 13.87 -18.36
N ASP A 94 -4.23 13.14 -18.78
CA ASP A 94 -4.38 12.57 -20.14
C ASP A 94 -3.29 11.56 -20.51
N VAL A 95 -2.62 10.98 -19.51
CA VAL A 95 -1.64 9.90 -19.69
C VAL A 95 -2.30 8.57 -19.38
N ARG A 96 -2.28 7.66 -20.36
CA ARG A 96 -2.86 6.32 -20.22
C ARG A 96 -1.77 5.26 -20.35
N PRO A 97 -1.47 4.50 -19.29
CA PRO A 97 -0.59 3.35 -19.37
C PRO A 97 -1.13 2.32 -20.38
N ALA A 98 -0.25 1.69 -21.15
CA ALA A 98 -0.62 0.62 -22.07
C ALA A 98 -0.90 -0.72 -21.37
N ALA A 99 -0.39 -0.88 -20.14
CA ALA A 99 -0.57 -2.09 -19.35
C ALA A 99 -1.87 -2.06 -18.55
N ASP A 100 -2.44 -3.25 -18.31
CA ASP A 100 -3.47 -3.44 -17.27
C ASP A 100 -2.81 -3.37 -15.89
N VAL A 101 -2.76 -2.17 -15.33
CA VAL A 101 -2.06 -1.87 -14.08
C VAL A 101 -2.64 -2.66 -12.89
N PRO A 102 -3.97 -2.75 -12.68
CA PRO A 102 -4.53 -3.57 -11.63
C PRO A 102 -4.14 -5.04 -11.70
N MET A 103 -4.22 -5.63 -12.89
CA MET A 103 -3.87 -7.04 -13.10
C MET A 103 -2.38 -7.27 -12.88
N ALA A 104 -1.51 -6.40 -13.40
CA ALA A 104 -0.08 -6.50 -13.19
C ALA A 104 0.30 -6.40 -11.70
N CYS A 105 -0.33 -5.48 -10.97
CA CYS A 105 -0.12 -5.31 -9.53
C CYS A 105 -0.53 -6.57 -8.75
N GLN A 106 -1.72 -7.10 -9.03
CA GLN A 106 -2.24 -8.29 -8.36
C GLN A 106 -1.37 -9.53 -8.61
N ASN A 107 -0.91 -9.70 -9.86
CA ASN A 107 -0.02 -10.81 -10.23
C ASN A 107 1.33 -10.69 -9.55
N LEU A 108 1.93 -9.50 -9.52
CA LEU A 108 3.23 -9.26 -8.89
C LEU A 108 3.19 -9.51 -7.38
N LEU A 109 2.11 -9.10 -6.73
CA LEU A 109 1.96 -9.19 -5.27
C LEU A 109 1.31 -10.51 -4.82
N ASN A 110 0.89 -11.36 -5.76
CA ASN A 110 0.07 -12.55 -5.47
C ASN A 110 -1.10 -12.23 -4.51
N TYR A 111 -1.79 -11.12 -4.78
CA TYR A 111 -2.83 -10.59 -3.92
C TYR A 111 -4.03 -10.12 -4.75
N GLN A 112 -5.21 -10.69 -4.49
CA GLN A 112 -6.47 -10.25 -5.11
C GLN A 112 -6.96 -8.97 -4.43
N CYS A 113 -6.75 -7.84 -5.10
CA CYS A 113 -7.07 -6.53 -4.55
C CYS A 113 -8.58 -6.24 -4.62
N PRO A 114 -9.28 -6.12 -3.48
CA PRO A 114 -10.73 -5.87 -3.48
C PRO A 114 -11.10 -4.43 -3.84
N VAL A 115 -10.13 -3.51 -3.82
CA VAL A 115 -10.39 -2.06 -3.94
C VAL A 115 -9.94 -1.44 -5.26
N SER A 116 -9.21 -2.16 -6.11
CA SER A 116 -8.62 -1.61 -7.33
C SER A 116 -9.65 -0.95 -8.27
N SER A 117 -10.76 -1.62 -8.51
CA SER A 117 -11.84 -1.10 -9.37
C SER A 117 -12.51 0.14 -8.81
N ALA A 118 -12.74 0.20 -7.51
CA ALA A 118 -13.32 1.36 -6.83
C ALA A 118 -12.39 2.57 -6.93
N ILE A 119 -11.10 2.38 -6.66
CA ILE A 119 -10.08 3.44 -6.79
C ILE A 119 -10.09 4.02 -8.21
N LEU A 120 -10.11 3.17 -9.24
CA LEU A 120 -10.09 3.62 -10.65
C LEU A 120 -11.36 4.34 -11.08
N ARG A 121 -12.50 4.05 -10.46
CA ARG A 121 -13.74 4.84 -10.65
C ARG A 121 -13.73 6.19 -9.94
N GLY A 122 -12.67 6.52 -9.21
CA GLY A 122 -12.55 7.78 -8.47
C GLY A 122 -13.05 7.71 -7.02
N GLU A 123 -13.40 6.53 -6.55
CA GLU A 123 -13.78 6.31 -5.16
C GLU A 123 -12.54 6.30 -4.26
N ASN A 124 -12.72 6.69 -3.02
CA ASN A 124 -11.75 6.43 -1.95
C ASN A 124 -12.40 5.37 -1.07
N PRO A 125 -12.17 4.09 -1.38
CA PRO A 125 -12.73 3.04 -0.55
C PRO A 125 -12.23 3.26 0.88
N SER A 126 -13.17 3.50 1.76
CA SER A 126 -12.88 3.56 3.19
C SER A 126 -12.36 2.21 3.64
N PRO A 127 -11.42 2.24 4.56
CA PRO A 127 -10.99 1.02 5.22
C PRO A 127 -12.16 0.32 5.88
#